data_09f6c9b37c6d4b746341202d7c270d6c
#
_entry.id   09f6c9b37c6d4b746341202d7c270d6c
#
_cell.length_a   1.000
_cell.length_b   1.000
_cell.length_c   1.000
_cell.angle_alpha   90.00
_cell.angle_beta   90.00
_cell.angle_gamma   90.00
#
_symmetry.space_group_name_H-M   'P 1'
#
loop_
_entity.id
_entity.type
_entity.pdbx_description
1 polymer ?
#
loop_
_entity_poly.entity_id
_entity_poly.type
_entity_poly.pdbx_seq_one_letter_code
_entity_poly.pdbx_strand_id
1 'polypeptide(L)'
;MTKKLLVLLALMMMASPMIFAQTNAAPVSESHAQWVVISAGFAMAIASSLCGLAQGKAIASAVEGMARNPGAAKAIQLAMLIGLAFIESLALYTLLIVFVKVQ
;
A
#
# COMPACT_ATOMS: atom_id res chain seq x y z
N MET A 1 15.06 -4.90 22.41
CA MET A 1 13.92 -4.39 21.66
C MET A 1 13.80 -5.00 20.26
N THR A 2 14.88 -5.17 19.52
CA THR A 2 14.90 -5.72 18.16
C THR A 2 14.38 -7.15 18.01
N LYS A 3 14.71 -8.08 18.95
CA LYS A 3 14.24 -9.48 18.89
C LYS A 3 12.72 -9.59 19.06
N LYS A 4 12.11 -8.79 19.95
CA LYS A 4 10.66 -8.78 20.14
C LYS A 4 9.92 -8.19 18.92
N LEU A 5 10.52 -7.18 18.29
CA LEU A 5 9.99 -6.57 17.07
C LEU A 5 10.02 -7.56 15.89
N LEU A 6 11.14 -8.30 15.74
CA LEU A 6 11.28 -9.34 14.71
C LEU A 6 10.27 -10.48 14.89
N VAL A 7 10.03 -10.92 16.11
CA VAL A 7 9.04 -11.96 16.42
C VAL A 7 7.62 -11.47 16.14
N LEU A 8 7.30 -10.21 16.46
CA LEU A 8 6.01 -9.60 16.14
C LEU A 8 5.79 -9.46 14.63
N LEU A 9 6.83 -9.06 13.89
CA LEU A 9 6.79 -8.97 12.44
C LEU A 9 6.60 -10.33 11.78
N ALA A 10 7.31 -11.36 12.27
CA ALA A 10 7.17 -12.73 11.80
C ALA A 10 5.78 -13.31 12.10
N LEU A 11 5.20 -13.02 13.29
CA LEU A 11 3.83 -13.41 13.65
C LEU A 11 2.78 -12.71 12.77
N MET A 12 2.96 -11.43 12.46
CA MET A 12 2.08 -10.72 11.52
C MET A 12 2.16 -11.29 10.11
N MET A 13 3.35 -11.67 9.63
CA MET A 13 3.51 -12.29 8.32
C MET A 13 2.91 -13.70 8.26
N MET A 14 2.93 -14.46 9.36
CA MET A 14 2.32 -15.79 9.41
C MET A 14 0.79 -15.74 9.57
N ALA A 15 0.23 -14.66 10.12
CA ALA A 15 -1.23 -14.48 10.22
C ALA A 15 -1.89 -14.06 8.90
N SER A 16 -1.12 -13.49 7.97
CA SER A 16 -1.61 -12.98 6.69
C SER A 16 -2.25 -14.03 5.76
N PRO A 17 -1.76 -15.26 5.62
CA PRO A 17 -2.35 -16.24 4.72
C PRO A 17 -3.68 -16.82 5.21
N MET A 18 -3.97 -16.77 6.51
CA MET A 18 -5.21 -17.35 7.04
C MET A 18 -6.48 -16.55 6.72
N ILE A 19 -6.35 -15.26 6.41
CA ILE A 19 -7.48 -14.39 6.07
C ILE A 19 -8.01 -14.67 4.66
N PHE A 20 -7.19 -15.22 3.76
CA PHE A 20 -7.58 -15.52 2.37
C PHE A 20 -8.19 -16.91 2.17
N ALA A 21 -8.26 -17.75 3.21
CA ALA A 21 -8.69 -19.15 3.09
C ALA A 21 -10.20 -19.39 3.24
N GLN A 22 -11.03 -18.36 3.42
CA GLN A 22 -12.48 -18.50 3.64
C GLN A 22 -13.31 -17.67 2.67
N THR A 23 -13.25 -18.01 1.40
CA THR A 23 -14.30 -17.61 0.47
C THR A 23 -14.90 -18.87 -0.17
N ASN A 24 -16.10 -19.22 0.28
CA ASN A 24 -17.00 -20.12 -0.44
C ASN A 24 -17.50 -19.40 -1.68
N ALA A 25 -16.64 -19.27 -2.68
CA ALA A 25 -17.02 -18.77 -3.99
C ALA A 25 -17.67 -19.92 -4.80
N ALA A 26 -18.76 -19.60 -5.51
CA ALA A 26 -19.34 -20.47 -6.49
C ALA A 26 -18.28 -21.00 -7.48
N PRO A 27 -18.45 -22.19 -8.09
CA PRO A 27 -17.43 -22.79 -8.93
C PRO A 27 -17.19 -21.93 -10.18
N VAL A 28 -16.23 -21.03 -10.08
CA VAL A 28 -15.66 -20.30 -11.21
C VAL A 28 -14.68 -21.27 -11.89
N SER A 29 -14.66 -21.32 -13.23
CA SER A 29 -13.69 -22.17 -13.92
C SER A 29 -12.28 -21.87 -13.42
N GLU A 30 -11.50 -22.89 -13.09
CA GLU A 30 -10.15 -22.74 -12.49
C GLU A 30 -9.26 -21.78 -13.29
N SER A 31 -9.35 -21.79 -14.62
CA SER A 31 -8.61 -20.88 -15.48
C SER A 31 -9.01 -19.41 -15.27
N HIS A 32 -10.29 -19.11 -15.11
CA HIS A 32 -10.74 -17.73 -14.87
C HIS A 32 -10.28 -17.22 -13.50
N ALA A 33 -10.40 -18.05 -12.46
CA ALA A 33 -9.93 -17.70 -11.13
C ALA A 33 -8.42 -17.39 -11.08
N GLN A 34 -7.61 -18.18 -11.77
CA GLN A 34 -6.16 -17.95 -11.86
C GLN A 34 -5.83 -16.60 -12.53
N TRP A 35 -6.49 -16.28 -13.64
CA TRP A 35 -6.26 -14.99 -14.31
C TRP A 35 -6.69 -13.79 -13.48
N VAL A 36 -7.76 -13.91 -12.73
CA VAL A 36 -8.22 -12.85 -11.81
C VAL A 36 -7.19 -12.61 -10.70
N VAL A 37 -6.67 -13.66 -10.08
CA VAL A 37 -5.65 -13.54 -9.02
C VAL A 37 -4.35 -12.95 -9.57
N ILE A 38 -3.88 -13.41 -10.72
CA ILE A 38 -2.66 -12.89 -11.33
C ILE A 38 -2.81 -11.41 -11.69
N SER A 39 -3.90 -11.04 -12.36
CA SER A 39 -4.16 -9.65 -12.75
C SER A 39 -4.30 -8.73 -11.53
N ALA A 40 -4.95 -9.20 -10.47
CA ALA A 40 -5.08 -8.49 -9.20
C ALA A 40 -3.72 -8.24 -8.53
N GLY A 41 -2.85 -9.25 -8.52
CA GLY A 41 -1.50 -9.14 -7.99
C GLY A 41 -0.67 -8.11 -8.76
N PHE A 42 -0.70 -8.15 -10.10
CA PHE A 42 -0.01 -7.16 -10.94
C PHE A 42 -0.58 -5.75 -10.75
N ALA A 43 -1.89 -5.59 -10.71
CA ALA A 43 -2.53 -4.30 -10.50
C ALA A 43 -2.09 -3.68 -9.17
N MET A 44 -2.08 -4.46 -8.09
CA MET A 44 -1.65 -3.99 -6.79
C MET A 44 -0.16 -3.68 -6.73
N ALA A 45 0.68 -4.52 -7.35
CA ALA A 45 2.12 -4.29 -7.42
C ALA A 45 2.46 -2.99 -8.15
N ILE A 46 1.80 -2.71 -9.28
CA ILE A 46 2.00 -1.46 -10.04
C ILE A 46 1.50 -0.26 -9.23
N ALA A 47 0.29 -0.33 -8.68
CA ALA A 47 -0.28 0.77 -7.91
C ALA A 47 0.59 1.13 -6.69
N SER A 48 0.98 0.16 -5.88
CA SER A 48 1.78 0.40 -4.68
C SER A 48 3.19 0.91 -5.01
N SER A 49 3.83 0.38 -6.07
CA SER A 49 5.17 0.83 -6.45
C SER A 49 5.18 2.27 -6.97
N LEU A 50 4.20 2.65 -7.79
CA LEU A 50 4.07 4.03 -8.28
C LEU A 50 3.72 5.01 -7.17
N CYS A 51 2.81 4.64 -6.27
CA CYS A 51 2.50 5.44 -5.08
C CYS A 51 3.74 5.61 -4.18
N GLY A 52 4.50 4.54 -3.92
CA GLY A 52 5.72 4.60 -3.13
C GLY A 52 6.80 5.52 -3.76
N LEU A 53 6.97 5.46 -5.07
CA LEU A 53 7.86 6.37 -5.81
C LEU A 53 7.42 7.83 -5.69
N ALA A 54 6.12 8.10 -5.84
CA ALA A 54 5.55 9.44 -5.70
C ALA A 54 5.73 9.98 -4.28
N GLN A 55 5.47 9.16 -3.27
CA GLN A 55 5.70 9.50 -1.86
C GLN A 55 7.17 9.80 -1.58
N GLY A 56 8.09 8.97 -2.07
CA GLY A 56 9.52 9.20 -1.93
C GLY A 56 9.98 10.53 -2.52
N LYS A 57 9.49 10.89 -3.72
CA LYS A 57 9.77 12.19 -4.34
C LYS A 57 9.18 13.35 -3.55
N ALA A 58 7.94 13.23 -3.09
CA ALA A 58 7.28 14.27 -2.29
C ALA A 58 8.03 14.54 -0.99
N ILE A 59 8.46 13.48 -0.28
CA ILE A 59 9.23 13.59 0.96
C ILE A 59 10.59 14.26 0.69
N ALA A 60 11.32 13.82 -0.33
CA ALA A 60 12.61 14.40 -0.67
C ALA A 60 12.52 15.91 -0.95
N SER A 61 11.53 16.31 -1.77
CA SER A 61 11.31 17.73 -2.09
C SER A 61 10.87 18.55 -0.86
N ALA A 62 10.04 17.97 0.00
CA ALA A 62 9.60 18.63 1.22
C ALA A 62 10.77 18.85 2.21
N VAL A 63 11.60 17.83 2.41
CA VAL A 63 12.80 17.93 3.28
C VAL A 63 13.77 18.99 2.75
N GLU A 64 14.01 19.02 1.45
CA GLU A 64 14.84 20.06 0.83
C GLU A 64 14.24 21.47 1.01
N GLY A 65 12.93 21.61 0.83
CA GLY A 65 12.22 22.87 1.06
C GLY A 65 12.30 23.35 2.50
N MET A 66 12.16 22.44 3.46
CA MET A 66 12.33 22.76 4.89
C MET A 66 13.76 23.17 5.24
N ALA A 67 14.77 22.51 4.64
CA ALA A 67 16.17 22.85 4.83
C ALA A 67 16.51 24.26 4.29
N ARG A 68 15.92 24.64 3.15
CA ARG A 68 16.10 25.97 2.55
C ARG A 68 15.33 27.08 3.27
N ASN A 69 14.20 26.77 3.86
CA ASN A 69 13.35 27.73 4.57
C ASN A 69 12.80 27.13 5.87
N PRO A 70 13.59 27.16 6.96
CA PRO A 70 13.16 26.64 8.27
C PRO A 70 11.89 27.29 8.81
N GLY A 71 11.66 28.56 8.47
CA GLY A 71 10.46 29.30 8.89
C GLY A 71 9.17 28.76 8.29
N ALA A 72 9.23 28.14 7.11
CA ALA A 72 8.10 27.49 6.44
C ALA A 72 7.97 25.99 6.77
N ALA A 73 8.84 25.42 7.59
CA ALA A 73 8.91 23.98 7.82
C ALA A 73 7.58 23.36 8.25
N LYS A 74 6.83 24.01 9.15
CA LYS A 74 5.52 23.51 9.62
C LYS A 74 4.47 23.47 8.49
N ALA A 75 4.44 24.49 7.63
CA ALA A 75 3.51 24.56 6.52
C ALA A 75 3.85 23.50 5.45
N ILE A 76 5.13 23.33 5.14
CA ILE A 76 5.61 22.31 4.19
C ILE A 76 5.31 20.92 4.74
N GLN A 77 5.56 20.66 6.02
CA GLN A 77 5.28 19.38 6.65
C GLN A 77 3.78 19.05 6.60
N LEU A 78 2.91 19.99 6.90
CA LEU A 78 1.45 19.79 6.83
C LEU A 78 1.00 19.47 5.41
N ALA A 79 1.45 20.26 4.43
CA ALA A 79 1.12 20.04 3.02
C ALA A 79 1.63 18.67 2.52
N MET A 80 2.84 18.30 2.92
CA MET A 80 3.42 16.98 2.62
C MET A 80 2.56 15.85 3.20
N LEU A 81 2.18 15.92 4.47
CA LEU A 81 1.38 14.87 5.11
C LEU A 81 0.01 14.69 4.44
N ILE A 82 -0.65 15.80 4.09
CA ILE A 82 -1.93 15.77 3.36
C ILE A 82 -1.74 15.15 1.97
N GLY A 83 -0.70 15.57 1.24
CA GLY A 83 -0.39 15.02 -0.08
C GLY A 83 -0.08 13.52 -0.03
N LEU A 84 0.70 13.06 0.96
CA LEU A 84 0.99 11.65 1.16
C LEU A 84 -0.28 10.84 1.45
N ALA A 85 -1.20 11.36 2.26
CA ALA A 85 -2.48 10.71 2.55
C ALA A 85 -3.34 10.54 1.29
N PHE A 86 -3.37 11.53 0.40
CA PHE A 86 -4.08 11.40 -0.89
C PHE A 86 -3.42 10.37 -1.81
N ILE A 87 -2.09 10.33 -1.89
CA ILE A 87 -1.37 9.32 -2.67
C ILE A 87 -1.68 7.91 -2.13
N GLU A 88 -1.65 7.73 -0.81
CA GLU A 88 -1.97 6.46 -0.16
C GLU A 88 -3.41 6.03 -0.44
N SER A 89 -4.34 6.98 -0.47
CA SER A 89 -5.75 6.70 -0.80
C SER A 89 -5.92 6.10 -2.19
N LEU A 90 -5.11 6.48 -3.17
CA LEU A 90 -5.14 5.87 -4.51
C LEU A 90 -4.75 4.40 -4.49
N ALA A 91 -3.74 4.02 -3.70
CA ALA A 91 -3.37 2.62 -3.51
C ALA A 91 -4.49 1.84 -2.78
N LEU A 92 -5.13 2.45 -1.80
CA LEU A 92 -6.27 1.85 -1.09
C LEU A 92 -7.48 1.65 -2.00
N TYR A 93 -7.77 2.56 -2.93
CA TYR A 93 -8.82 2.36 -3.94
C TYR A 93 -8.51 1.19 -4.86
N THR A 94 -7.25 1.03 -5.28
CA THR A 94 -6.84 -0.14 -6.06
C THR A 94 -7.01 -1.42 -5.26
N LEU A 95 -6.60 -1.43 -3.99
CA LEU A 95 -6.80 -2.56 -3.09
C LEU A 95 -8.28 -2.91 -2.95
N LEU A 96 -9.14 -1.92 -2.78
CA LEU A 96 -10.60 -2.12 -2.68
C LEU A 96 -11.16 -2.77 -3.96
N ILE A 97 -10.78 -2.26 -5.14
CA ILE A 97 -11.22 -2.83 -6.42
C ILE A 97 -10.74 -4.27 -6.58
N VAL A 98 -9.48 -4.53 -6.26
CA VAL A 98 -8.90 -5.88 -6.26
C VAL A 98 -9.69 -6.80 -5.33
N PHE A 99 -9.96 -6.36 -4.11
CA PHE A 99 -10.69 -7.14 -3.12
C PHE A 99 -12.10 -7.51 -3.59
N VAL A 100 -12.83 -6.54 -4.16
CA VAL A 100 -14.20 -6.76 -4.67
C VAL A 100 -14.22 -7.67 -5.90
N LYS A 101 -13.17 -7.66 -6.73
CA LYS A 101 -13.13 -8.44 -7.98
C LYS A 101 -12.59 -9.86 -7.80
N VAL A 102 -11.84 -10.12 -6.73
CA VAL A 102 -11.26 -11.45 -6.44
C VAL A 102 -12.23 -12.33 -5.63
N GLN A 103 -13.27 -11.74 -5.03
CA GLN A 103 -14.36 -12.51 -4.42
C GLN A 103 -15.36 -12.96 -5.49
#